data_c195f7aefa68c8cf30f25256f9cbb1c3
#
_entry.id   c195f7aefa68c8cf30f25256f9cbb1c3
#
_cell.length_a   1.000
_cell.length_b   1.000
_cell.length_c   1.000
_cell.angle_alpha   90.00
_cell.angle_beta   90.00
_cell.angle_gamma   90.00
#
_symmetry.space_group_name_H-M   'P 1'
#
loop_
_entity.id
_entity.type
_entity.pdbx_description
1 polymer ?
#
loop_
_entity_poly.entity_id
_entity_poly.type
_entity_poly.pdbx_seq_one_letter_code
_entity_poly.pdbx_strand_id
1 'polypeptide(L)'
;MAEERIQKIMSEQGLCSRRAAEQIIAEGRVKVNGHPVKVGDKMDPNRDVLHVDDERIYIQKNQQMYYLALYKPRGYVTTASDELGRKTVMELVADIPARLYPVGRLDKDSEGLLLMTNDGAFAQAVTHPSGGISKLYRVTVQPRADEAQILKLSSGVVLDDGTKTMPCAINVVTDEPGRTVMEMTLKEGKNREIRRMCEAVGLEVIRLKRNAEGVVKLGMLQPGKYRELTKAEVTGLRAAAAKGRAQTRSAALQSKAAARRPRGPVGGNKASAGKKHK
;
A
#
# COMPACT_ATOMS: atom_id res chain seq x y z
N MET A 1 4.83 24.67 -17.68
CA MET A 1 4.41 23.27 -17.49
C MET A 1 5.40 22.62 -16.53
N ALA A 2 5.02 21.59 -15.80
CA ALA A 2 5.85 21.14 -14.69
C ALA A 2 6.96 20.19 -15.22
N GLU A 3 8.21 20.53 -14.91
CA GLU A 3 9.34 19.63 -15.07
C GLU A 3 9.16 18.37 -14.23
N GLU A 4 9.51 17.22 -14.79
CA GLU A 4 9.45 15.93 -14.13
C GLU A 4 10.82 15.31 -13.97
N ARG A 5 11.01 14.47 -12.96
CA ARG A 5 12.27 13.74 -12.75
C ARG A 5 12.51 12.79 -13.90
N ILE A 6 13.72 12.78 -14.46
CA ILE A 6 14.11 11.98 -15.62
C ILE A 6 13.87 10.48 -15.37
N GLN A 7 14.25 9.95 -14.18
CA GLN A 7 14.00 8.55 -13.84
C GLN A 7 12.51 8.19 -13.79
N LYS A 8 11.63 9.17 -13.51
CA LYS A 8 10.18 8.96 -13.58
C LYS A 8 9.74 8.80 -15.02
N ILE A 9 10.16 9.71 -15.89
CA ILE A 9 9.85 9.68 -17.32
C ILE A 9 10.34 8.38 -17.95
N MET A 10 11.59 7.97 -17.72
CA MET A 10 12.14 6.71 -18.21
C MET A 10 11.29 5.50 -17.80
N SER A 11 10.85 5.49 -16.55
CA SER A 11 10.01 4.41 -16.03
C SER A 11 8.59 4.42 -16.61
N GLU A 12 8.00 5.58 -16.81
CA GLU A 12 6.68 5.75 -17.44
C GLU A 12 6.71 5.38 -18.92
N GLN A 13 7.80 5.65 -19.62
CA GLN A 13 8.01 5.20 -20.99
C GLN A 13 8.31 3.69 -21.12
N GLY A 14 8.34 2.95 -20.01
CA GLY A 14 8.54 1.51 -20.03
C GLY A 14 9.98 1.05 -20.17
N LEU A 15 10.96 1.95 -20.23
CA LEU A 15 12.37 1.62 -20.46
C LEU A 15 12.95 0.76 -19.34
N CYS A 16 12.75 1.17 -18.08
CA CYS A 16 13.27 0.44 -16.92
C CYS A 16 12.55 0.83 -15.62
N SER A 17 12.94 0.27 -14.48
CA SER A 17 12.45 0.72 -13.17
C SER A 17 13.06 2.09 -12.82
N ARG A 18 12.41 2.87 -11.94
CA ARG A 18 12.96 4.16 -11.48
C ARG A 18 14.35 4.01 -10.86
N ARG A 19 14.62 2.93 -10.12
CA ARG A 19 15.93 2.63 -9.52
C ARG A 19 16.95 2.24 -10.58
N ALA A 20 16.58 1.44 -11.57
CA ALA A 20 17.46 1.13 -12.70
C ALA A 20 17.75 2.38 -13.53
N ALA A 21 16.77 3.27 -13.73
CA ALA A 21 16.99 4.55 -14.36
C ALA A 21 18.00 5.43 -13.59
N GLU A 22 17.90 5.47 -12.25
CA GLU A 22 18.88 6.19 -11.42
C GLU A 22 20.29 5.62 -11.59
N GLN A 23 20.43 4.29 -11.72
CA GLN A 23 21.71 3.65 -11.97
C GLN A 23 22.26 4.03 -13.36
N ILE A 24 21.45 3.92 -14.42
CA ILE A 24 21.83 4.29 -15.79
C ILE A 24 22.23 5.78 -15.88
N ILE A 25 21.53 6.65 -15.15
CA ILE A 25 21.89 8.08 -15.03
C ILE A 25 23.24 8.25 -14.33
N ALA A 26 23.47 7.54 -13.22
CA ALA A 26 24.73 7.61 -12.47
C ALA A 26 25.92 7.10 -13.29
N GLU A 27 25.70 6.15 -14.20
CA GLU A 27 26.68 5.65 -15.18
C GLU A 27 26.98 6.66 -16.31
N GLY A 28 26.30 7.82 -16.35
CA GLY A 28 26.50 8.85 -17.36
C GLY A 28 25.93 8.55 -18.75
N ARG A 29 25.06 7.55 -18.86
CA ARG A 29 24.47 7.05 -20.11
C ARG A 29 23.19 7.80 -20.52
N VAL A 30 22.77 8.80 -19.75
CA VAL A 30 21.57 9.60 -20.03
C VAL A 30 21.93 11.05 -20.31
N LYS A 31 21.40 11.59 -21.42
CA LYS A 31 21.57 13.00 -21.81
C LYS A 31 20.21 13.65 -22.07
N VAL A 32 20.10 14.92 -21.71
CA VAL A 32 18.94 15.76 -22.07
C VAL A 32 19.45 16.93 -22.86
N ASN A 33 18.90 17.16 -24.06
CA ASN A 33 19.34 18.18 -25.03
C ASN A 33 20.84 18.10 -25.33
N GLY A 34 21.41 16.88 -25.38
CA GLY A 34 22.83 16.62 -25.62
C GLY A 34 23.74 16.75 -24.39
N HIS A 35 23.24 17.18 -23.24
CA HIS A 35 24.03 17.36 -22.02
C HIS A 35 23.81 16.18 -21.04
N PRO A 36 24.90 15.62 -20.46
CA PRO A 36 24.78 14.59 -19.42
C PRO A 36 24.00 15.10 -18.20
N VAL A 37 23.18 14.24 -17.63
CA VAL A 37 22.33 14.56 -16.46
C VAL A 37 22.73 13.77 -15.23
N LYS A 38 22.31 14.23 -14.05
CA LYS A 38 22.55 13.60 -12.74
C LYS A 38 21.26 13.05 -12.15
N VAL A 39 21.40 12.11 -11.20
CA VAL A 39 20.28 11.57 -10.45
C VAL A 39 19.53 12.68 -9.72
N GLY A 40 18.24 12.78 -9.98
CA GLY A 40 17.38 13.82 -9.42
C GLY A 40 17.11 15.00 -10.35
N ASP A 41 17.82 15.12 -11.46
CA ASP A 41 17.55 16.13 -12.48
C ASP A 41 16.15 15.94 -13.09
N LYS A 42 15.65 17.04 -13.63
CA LYS A 42 14.32 17.13 -14.23
C LYS A 42 14.41 17.58 -15.67
N MET A 43 13.37 17.26 -16.44
CA MET A 43 13.19 17.76 -17.80
C MET A 43 11.70 18.04 -18.07
N ASP A 44 11.42 18.90 -19.05
CA ASP A 44 10.07 19.06 -19.59
C ASP A 44 9.84 18.02 -20.71
N PRO A 45 8.98 17.01 -20.50
CA PRO A 45 8.74 15.94 -21.48
C PRO A 45 8.13 16.45 -22.81
N ASN A 46 7.71 17.72 -22.86
CA ASN A 46 7.13 18.32 -24.07
C ASN A 46 8.12 19.10 -24.93
N ARG A 47 9.25 19.50 -24.35
CA ARG A 47 10.23 20.40 -24.98
C ARG A 47 11.61 19.77 -25.12
N ASP A 48 12.00 19.00 -24.10
CA ASP A 48 13.33 18.46 -24.01
C ASP A 48 13.46 17.12 -24.74
N VAL A 49 14.64 16.84 -25.22
CA VAL A 49 14.98 15.60 -25.94
C VAL A 49 15.80 14.71 -25.02
N LEU A 50 15.26 13.52 -24.72
CA LEU A 50 15.93 12.51 -23.90
C LEU A 50 16.73 11.54 -24.80
N HIS A 51 17.98 11.27 -24.43
CA HIS A 51 18.81 10.21 -25.01
C HIS A 51 19.25 9.24 -23.91
N VAL A 52 19.24 7.94 -24.23
CA VAL A 52 19.80 6.87 -23.40
C VAL A 52 20.72 6.05 -24.30
N ASP A 53 21.97 5.85 -23.91
CA ASP A 53 23.01 5.21 -24.75
C ASP A 53 23.14 5.82 -26.13
N ASP A 54 23.06 7.16 -26.20
CA ASP A 54 23.05 7.97 -27.42
C ASP A 54 21.83 7.75 -28.35
N GLU A 55 20.90 6.87 -28.01
CA GLU A 55 19.65 6.70 -28.73
C GLU A 55 18.58 7.68 -28.24
N ARG A 56 17.90 8.34 -29.19
CA ARG A 56 16.78 9.24 -28.85
C ARG A 56 15.56 8.50 -28.38
N ILE A 57 15.05 8.85 -27.20
CA ILE A 57 13.83 8.31 -26.65
C ILE A 57 12.65 9.22 -27.02
N TYR A 58 11.69 8.66 -27.75
CA TYR A 58 10.46 9.34 -28.11
C TYR A 58 9.44 9.22 -26.99
N ILE A 59 9.14 10.34 -26.32
CA ILE A 59 8.19 10.37 -25.20
C ILE A 59 6.76 10.29 -25.73
N GLN A 60 6.11 9.17 -25.47
CA GLN A 60 4.71 8.96 -25.81
C GLN A 60 3.80 9.66 -24.78
N LYS A 61 3.06 10.67 -25.24
CA LYS A 61 2.18 11.47 -24.36
C LYS A 61 0.87 10.76 -24.01
N ASN A 62 0.39 9.89 -24.87
CA ASN A 62 -0.89 9.21 -24.75
C ASN A 62 -0.69 7.69 -24.61
N GLN A 63 0.04 7.26 -23.59
CA GLN A 63 0.15 5.83 -23.29
C GLN A 63 -1.20 5.30 -22.81
N GLN A 64 -1.56 4.12 -23.30
CA GLN A 64 -2.71 3.40 -22.76
C GLN A 64 -2.45 3.02 -21.30
N MET A 65 -3.37 3.45 -20.42
CA MET A 65 -3.31 3.12 -19.01
C MET A 65 -4.10 1.84 -18.73
N TYR A 66 -3.46 0.91 -18.07
CA TYR A 66 -4.04 -0.36 -17.67
C TYR A 66 -4.29 -0.37 -16.15
N TYR A 67 -5.46 -0.83 -15.77
CA TYR A 67 -5.86 -1.01 -14.37
C TYR A 67 -6.48 -2.40 -14.25
N LEU A 68 -5.79 -3.33 -13.62
CA LEU A 68 -6.20 -4.72 -13.56
C LEU A 68 -6.48 -5.18 -12.13
N ALA A 69 -7.50 -6.02 -11.98
CA ALA A 69 -7.72 -6.86 -10.82
C ALA A 69 -7.22 -8.27 -11.16
N LEU A 70 -6.14 -8.70 -10.52
CA LEU A 70 -5.54 -10.02 -10.66
C LEU A 70 -5.94 -10.89 -9.46
N TYR A 71 -6.32 -12.14 -9.68
CA TYR A 71 -6.32 -13.14 -8.61
C TYR A 71 -4.94 -13.75 -8.50
N LYS A 72 -4.13 -13.24 -7.58
CA LYS A 72 -2.83 -13.83 -7.28
C LYS A 72 -3.00 -15.19 -6.60
N PRO A 73 -2.54 -16.29 -7.18
CA PRO A 73 -2.52 -17.60 -6.49
C PRO A 73 -1.41 -17.66 -5.44
N ARG A 74 -1.49 -18.64 -4.54
CA ARG A 74 -0.38 -18.97 -3.64
C ARG A 74 0.84 -19.43 -4.45
N GLY A 75 2.04 -19.21 -3.91
CA GLY A 75 3.30 -19.61 -4.54
C GLY A 75 3.94 -18.54 -5.42
N TYR A 76 3.19 -17.54 -5.88
CA TYR A 76 3.71 -16.42 -6.68
C TYR A 76 4.22 -15.29 -5.78
N VAL A 77 5.37 -14.70 -6.13
CA VAL A 77 5.95 -13.55 -5.43
C VAL A 77 5.41 -12.25 -6.05
N THR A 78 5.03 -11.29 -5.19
CA THR A 78 4.61 -9.96 -5.64
C THR A 78 5.83 -9.07 -5.83
N THR A 79 6.47 -9.20 -6.98
CA THR A 79 7.60 -8.38 -7.42
C THR A 79 7.57 -8.18 -8.92
N ALA A 80 8.15 -7.08 -9.41
CA ALA A 80 8.34 -6.84 -10.84
C ALA A 80 9.60 -7.55 -11.40
N SER A 81 10.54 -7.94 -10.54
CA SER A 81 11.75 -8.70 -10.88
C SER A 81 12.10 -9.62 -9.72
N ASP A 82 12.61 -10.81 -10.02
CA ASP A 82 13.05 -11.77 -9.02
C ASP A 82 14.38 -12.41 -9.43
N GLU A 83 15.41 -12.18 -8.63
CA GLU A 83 16.76 -12.69 -8.88
C GLU A 83 16.92 -14.17 -8.54
N LEU A 84 15.97 -14.74 -7.79
CA LEU A 84 15.99 -16.12 -7.34
C LEU A 84 15.21 -17.07 -8.29
N GLY A 85 14.74 -16.59 -9.43
CA GLY A 85 14.01 -17.39 -10.42
C GLY A 85 12.66 -17.93 -9.92
N ARG A 86 12.05 -17.32 -8.89
CA ARG A 86 10.72 -17.73 -8.39
C ARG A 86 9.63 -17.19 -9.31
N LYS A 87 8.51 -17.90 -9.38
CA LYS A 87 7.33 -17.44 -10.11
C LYS A 87 6.84 -16.09 -9.57
N THR A 88 6.71 -15.12 -10.47
CA THR A 88 6.27 -13.77 -10.11
C THR A 88 4.88 -13.47 -10.64
N VAL A 89 4.22 -12.48 -10.07
CA VAL A 89 2.90 -12.02 -10.55
C VAL A 89 2.97 -11.44 -11.96
N MET A 90 4.17 -11.09 -12.45
CA MET A 90 4.36 -10.56 -13.81
C MET A 90 4.09 -11.61 -14.89
N GLU A 91 4.38 -12.88 -14.61
CA GLU A 91 4.08 -13.99 -15.51
C GLU A 91 2.57 -14.13 -15.81
N LEU A 92 1.73 -13.74 -14.84
CA LEU A 92 0.26 -13.84 -14.94
C LEU A 92 -0.38 -12.74 -15.79
N VAL A 93 0.39 -11.72 -16.19
CA VAL A 93 -0.04 -10.55 -16.97
C VAL A 93 0.91 -10.26 -18.14
N ALA A 94 1.70 -11.26 -18.55
CA ALA A 94 2.74 -11.11 -19.58
C ALA A 94 2.19 -10.82 -20.98
N ASP A 95 0.92 -11.10 -21.23
CA ASP A 95 0.20 -10.81 -22.46
C ASP A 95 -0.20 -9.33 -22.62
N ILE A 96 -0.10 -8.52 -21.57
CA ILE A 96 -0.39 -7.08 -21.63
C ILE A 96 0.81 -6.33 -22.22
N PRO A 97 0.64 -5.58 -23.32
CA PRO A 97 1.72 -4.89 -24.02
C PRO A 97 2.11 -3.59 -23.29
N ALA A 98 2.32 -3.65 -21.98
CA ALA A 98 2.71 -2.51 -21.15
C ALA A 98 3.52 -2.99 -19.95
N ARG A 99 4.44 -2.14 -19.49
CA ARG A 99 5.19 -2.41 -18.28
C ARG A 99 4.34 -2.18 -17.04
N LEU A 100 3.69 -3.25 -16.57
CA LEU A 100 2.88 -3.24 -15.36
C LEU A 100 3.73 -3.39 -14.09
N TYR A 101 3.15 -2.96 -12.97
CA TYR A 101 3.66 -3.24 -11.62
C TYR A 101 2.50 -3.43 -10.64
N PRO A 102 2.73 -4.20 -9.56
CA PRO A 102 1.70 -4.43 -8.55
C PRO A 102 1.45 -3.17 -7.71
N VAL A 103 0.18 -2.94 -7.39
CA VAL A 103 -0.30 -1.91 -6.45
C VAL A 103 -0.39 -2.53 -5.06
N GLY A 104 0.65 -2.32 -4.27
CA GLY A 104 0.83 -3.01 -3.00
C GLY A 104 1.37 -4.43 -3.17
N ARG A 105 1.23 -5.24 -2.12
CA ARG A 105 1.77 -6.61 -2.11
C ARG A 105 0.83 -7.58 -1.42
N LEU A 106 0.95 -8.84 -1.83
CA LEU A 106 0.52 -10.04 -1.09
C LEU A 106 1.74 -10.95 -0.92
N ASP A 107 1.87 -11.59 0.22
CA ASP A 107 2.95 -12.54 0.48
C ASP A 107 2.86 -13.75 -0.47
N LYS A 108 3.97 -14.51 -0.62
CA LYS A 108 4.03 -15.71 -1.46
C LYS A 108 2.97 -16.74 -1.07
N ASP A 109 2.74 -16.91 0.23
CA ASP A 109 1.80 -17.84 0.84
C ASP A 109 0.37 -17.30 1.00
N SER A 110 0.12 -16.05 0.57
CA SER A 110 -1.20 -15.42 0.54
C SER A 110 -1.75 -15.38 -0.88
N GLU A 111 -3.07 -15.33 -1.01
CA GLU A 111 -3.77 -15.33 -2.29
C GLU A 111 -4.84 -14.23 -2.37
N GLY A 112 -5.45 -14.08 -3.54
CA GLY A 112 -6.61 -13.22 -3.75
C GLY A 112 -6.31 -11.96 -4.55
N LEU A 113 -7.11 -10.92 -4.34
CA LEU A 113 -7.09 -9.70 -5.14
C LEU A 113 -5.77 -8.95 -5.02
N LEU A 114 -5.11 -8.75 -6.15
CA LEU A 114 -3.96 -7.87 -6.31
C LEU A 114 -4.23 -6.93 -7.48
N LEU A 115 -4.09 -5.63 -7.25
CA LEU A 115 -4.23 -4.65 -8.33
C LEU A 115 -2.90 -4.50 -9.08
N MET A 116 -2.98 -4.33 -10.41
CA MET A 116 -1.81 -4.11 -11.27
C MET A 116 -2.07 -2.90 -12.16
N THR A 117 -1.05 -2.10 -12.47
CA THR A 117 -1.19 -0.91 -13.33
C THR A 117 0.16 -0.48 -13.91
N ASN A 118 0.14 0.38 -14.94
CA ASN A 118 1.25 1.20 -15.39
C ASN A 118 1.11 2.69 -15.00
N ASP A 119 0.03 3.06 -14.26
CA ASP A 119 -0.16 4.41 -13.71
C ASP A 119 0.47 4.54 -12.33
N GLY A 120 1.65 5.16 -12.25
CA GLY A 120 2.37 5.38 -10.99
C GLY A 120 1.63 6.29 -10.00
N ALA A 121 0.88 7.25 -10.50
CA ALA A 121 0.12 8.16 -9.66
C ALA A 121 -1.06 7.44 -8.99
N PHE A 122 -1.75 6.59 -9.74
CA PHE A 122 -2.79 5.70 -9.21
C PHE A 122 -2.22 4.73 -8.18
N ALA A 123 -1.13 4.03 -8.50
CA ALA A 123 -0.51 3.08 -7.59
C ALA A 123 -0.11 3.75 -6.27
N GLN A 124 0.53 4.91 -6.33
CA GLN A 124 0.89 5.69 -5.14
C GLN A 124 -0.35 6.13 -4.35
N ALA A 125 -1.40 6.59 -5.04
CA ALA A 125 -2.62 7.05 -4.39
C ALA A 125 -3.29 5.93 -3.59
N VAL A 126 -3.35 4.72 -4.15
CA VAL A 126 -4.01 3.54 -3.55
C VAL A 126 -3.17 2.93 -2.41
N THR A 127 -1.85 2.89 -2.56
CA THR A 127 -0.96 2.22 -1.59
C THR A 127 -0.54 3.11 -0.43
N HIS A 128 -0.63 4.43 -0.57
CA HIS A 128 -0.15 5.34 0.47
C HIS A 128 -0.97 5.19 1.76
N PRO A 129 -0.33 5.01 2.94
CA PRO A 129 -1.02 4.75 4.21
C PRO A 129 -2.08 5.81 4.57
N SER A 130 -1.82 7.08 4.26
CA SER A 130 -2.80 8.16 4.51
C SER A 130 -4.09 8.05 3.69
N GLY A 131 -4.09 7.23 2.63
CA GLY A 131 -5.31 6.94 1.85
C GLY A 131 -6.32 6.08 2.61
N GLY A 132 -5.85 5.26 3.56
CA GLY A 132 -6.70 4.47 4.44
C GLY A 132 -7.67 3.54 3.70
N ILE A 133 -7.28 3.06 2.50
CA ILE A 133 -8.13 2.16 1.71
C ILE A 133 -8.27 0.84 2.44
N SER A 134 -9.51 0.47 2.73
CA SER A 134 -9.83 -0.77 3.44
C SER A 134 -9.54 -2.00 2.57
N LYS A 135 -9.07 -3.06 3.21
CA LYS A 135 -8.80 -4.35 2.59
C LYS A 135 -9.55 -5.43 3.36
N LEU A 136 -10.37 -6.20 2.68
CA LEU A 136 -11.13 -7.30 3.25
C LEU A 136 -10.39 -8.62 3.00
N TYR A 137 -10.10 -9.32 4.07
CA TYR A 137 -9.44 -10.62 4.04
C TYR A 137 -10.36 -11.71 4.60
N ARG A 138 -10.37 -12.88 3.95
CA ARG A 138 -10.88 -14.12 4.53
C ARG A 138 -9.69 -14.89 5.10
N VAL A 139 -9.74 -15.14 6.39
CA VAL A 139 -8.67 -15.71 7.19
C VAL A 139 -9.14 -17.02 7.80
N THR A 140 -8.41 -18.11 7.56
CA THR A 140 -8.62 -19.37 8.26
C THR A 140 -7.53 -19.57 9.27
N VAL A 141 -7.90 -19.78 10.53
CA VAL A 141 -6.97 -19.98 11.65
C VAL A 141 -7.15 -21.33 12.33
N GLN A 142 -6.08 -21.81 12.95
CA GLN A 142 -6.01 -22.96 13.84
C GLN A 142 -5.20 -22.57 15.09
N PRO A 143 -5.53 -23.14 16.27
CA PRO A 143 -6.76 -23.87 16.59
C PRO A 143 -8.01 -22.98 16.43
N ARG A 144 -9.17 -23.50 16.80
CA ARG A 144 -10.41 -22.72 16.86
C ARG A 144 -10.21 -21.47 17.74
N ALA A 145 -10.59 -20.30 17.22
CA ALA A 145 -10.49 -19.05 17.95
C ALA A 145 -11.62 -18.92 18.97
N ASP A 146 -11.28 -18.50 20.18
CA ASP A 146 -12.28 -18.16 21.20
C ASP A 146 -12.72 -16.68 21.10
N GLU A 147 -13.77 -16.30 21.83
CA GLU A 147 -14.30 -14.93 21.83
C GLU A 147 -13.30 -13.91 22.37
N ALA A 148 -12.48 -14.28 23.36
CA ALA A 148 -11.47 -13.38 23.94
C ALA A 148 -10.36 -13.07 22.93
N GLN A 149 -9.93 -14.07 22.16
CA GLN A 149 -8.94 -13.90 21.07
C GLN A 149 -9.51 -13.00 19.97
N ILE A 150 -10.76 -13.23 19.55
CA ILE A 150 -11.44 -12.40 18.53
C ILE A 150 -11.57 -10.94 19.01
N LEU A 151 -11.96 -10.72 20.26
CA LEU A 151 -12.06 -9.39 20.86
C LEU A 151 -10.69 -8.68 20.90
N LYS A 152 -9.62 -9.38 21.29
CA LYS A 152 -8.25 -8.84 21.26
C LYS A 152 -7.84 -8.44 19.84
N LEU A 153 -8.04 -9.31 18.85
CA LEU A 153 -7.74 -9.04 17.44
C LEU A 153 -8.50 -7.81 16.94
N SER A 154 -9.80 -7.69 17.24
CA SER A 154 -10.62 -6.55 16.79
C SER A 154 -10.21 -5.22 17.42
N SER A 155 -9.75 -5.24 18.67
CA SER A 155 -9.28 -4.06 19.41
C SER A 155 -7.88 -3.60 19.01
N GLY A 156 -7.15 -4.43 18.24
CA GLY A 156 -5.75 -4.26 17.90
C GLY A 156 -4.81 -4.82 18.97
N VAL A 157 -3.75 -5.46 18.48
CA VAL A 157 -2.75 -6.16 19.31
C VAL A 157 -1.39 -5.51 19.20
N VAL A 158 -0.53 -5.75 20.19
CA VAL A 158 0.89 -5.39 20.13
C VAL A 158 1.62 -6.54 19.45
N LEU A 159 2.33 -6.22 18.36
CA LEU A 159 3.11 -7.17 17.60
C LEU A 159 4.46 -7.45 18.28
N ASP A 160 5.19 -8.46 17.79
CA ASP A 160 6.51 -8.88 18.24
C ASP A 160 7.58 -7.77 18.25
N ASP A 161 7.44 -6.77 17.38
CA ASP A 161 8.31 -5.59 17.31
C ASP A 161 7.85 -4.42 18.21
N GLY A 162 6.85 -4.63 19.07
CA GLY A 162 6.27 -3.61 19.93
C GLY A 162 5.26 -2.68 19.23
N THR A 163 5.07 -2.83 17.91
CA THR A 163 4.12 -2.00 17.15
C THR A 163 2.69 -2.39 17.49
N LYS A 164 1.85 -1.45 17.89
CA LYS A 164 0.41 -1.67 18.06
C LYS A 164 -0.30 -1.57 16.71
N THR A 165 -1.19 -2.55 16.43
CA THR A 165 -2.06 -2.52 15.25
C THR A 165 -3.27 -1.64 15.50
N MET A 166 -3.86 -1.13 14.41
CA MET A 166 -5.14 -0.44 14.49
C MET A 166 -6.28 -1.42 14.78
N PRO A 167 -7.36 -0.97 15.44
CA PRO A 167 -8.59 -1.77 15.51
C PRO A 167 -9.09 -2.13 14.12
N CYS A 168 -9.62 -3.36 14.00
CA CYS A 168 -10.18 -3.86 12.73
C CYS A 168 -11.54 -4.52 12.96
N ALA A 169 -12.39 -4.49 11.92
CA ALA A 169 -13.66 -5.21 11.98
C ALA A 169 -13.42 -6.69 11.69
N ILE A 170 -13.99 -7.55 12.53
CA ILE A 170 -13.93 -9.01 12.38
C ILE A 170 -15.35 -9.55 12.37
N ASN A 171 -15.63 -10.44 11.40
CA ASN A 171 -16.87 -11.21 11.31
C ASN A 171 -16.51 -12.69 11.20
N VAL A 172 -17.00 -13.50 12.14
CA VAL A 172 -16.84 -14.96 12.09
C VAL A 172 -17.79 -15.52 11.04
N VAL A 173 -17.25 -16.22 10.03
CA VAL A 173 -18.01 -16.81 8.93
C VAL A 173 -18.35 -18.25 9.20
N THR A 174 -17.36 -19.00 9.73
CA THR A 174 -17.52 -20.43 10.07
C THR A 174 -16.71 -20.71 11.32
N ASP A 175 -17.31 -21.40 12.25
CA ASP A 175 -16.71 -21.82 13.51
C ASP A 175 -16.88 -23.33 13.65
N GLU A 176 -15.81 -24.08 13.41
CA GLU A 176 -15.80 -25.54 13.39
C GLU A 176 -14.80 -26.07 14.44
N PRO A 177 -14.97 -27.32 14.90
CA PRO A 177 -13.95 -27.95 15.74
C PRO A 177 -12.57 -27.88 15.09
N GLY A 178 -11.59 -27.30 15.80
CA GLY A 178 -10.20 -27.19 15.35
C GLY A 178 -9.88 -26.03 14.42
N ARG A 179 -10.85 -25.28 13.89
CA ARG A 179 -10.57 -24.11 13.03
C ARG A 179 -11.68 -23.06 13.08
N THR A 180 -11.29 -21.81 12.84
CA THR A 180 -12.23 -20.71 12.62
C THR A 180 -11.94 -20.03 11.31
N VAL A 181 -12.98 -19.69 10.54
CA VAL A 181 -12.88 -18.84 9.34
C VAL A 181 -13.52 -17.49 9.66
N MET A 182 -12.76 -16.41 9.50
CA MET A 182 -13.24 -15.06 9.75
C MET A 182 -12.92 -14.12 8.58
N GLU A 183 -13.72 -13.07 8.47
CA GLU A 183 -13.44 -11.93 7.62
C GLU A 183 -12.88 -10.79 8.45
N MET A 184 -11.72 -10.29 8.05
CA MET A 184 -11.03 -9.17 8.71
C MET A 184 -10.93 -7.99 7.75
N THR A 185 -11.35 -6.80 8.20
CA THR A 185 -11.25 -5.56 7.42
C THR A 185 -10.21 -4.64 8.03
N LEU A 186 -9.09 -4.45 7.34
CA LEU A 186 -7.97 -3.61 7.76
C LEU A 186 -7.89 -2.34 6.92
N LYS A 187 -7.47 -1.22 7.53
CA LYS A 187 -7.18 0.06 6.83
C LYS A 187 -5.68 0.35 6.71
N GLU A 188 -4.86 -0.48 7.30
CA GLU A 188 -3.40 -0.43 7.22
C GLU A 188 -2.85 -1.65 6.46
N GLY A 189 -1.55 -1.83 6.42
CA GLY A 189 -0.92 -2.94 5.69
C GLY A 189 0.53 -3.09 6.11
N LYS A 190 0.77 -3.38 7.40
CA LYS A 190 2.11 -3.69 7.91
C LYS A 190 2.59 -5.02 7.36
N ASN A 191 3.90 -5.25 7.44
CA ASN A 191 4.48 -6.52 6.99
C ASN A 191 3.83 -7.69 7.73
N ARG A 192 3.26 -8.66 6.98
CA ARG A 192 2.59 -9.88 7.46
C ARG A 192 1.60 -9.64 8.62
N GLU A 193 0.93 -8.49 8.60
CA GLU A 193 0.16 -7.95 9.73
C GLU A 193 -0.83 -8.96 10.30
N ILE A 194 -1.75 -9.51 9.50
CA ILE A 194 -2.78 -10.45 9.96
C ILE A 194 -2.14 -11.71 10.58
N ARG A 195 -1.06 -12.23 10.00
CA ARG A 195 -0.36 -13.43 10.52
C ARG A 195 0.25 -13.14 11.88
N ARG A 196 0.93 -12.00 12.02
CA ARG A 196 1.53 -11.55 13.28
C ARG A 196 0.46 -11.22 14.34
N MET A 197 -0.68 -10.64 13.92
CA MET A 197 -1.81 -10.39 14.82
C MET A 197 -2.36 -11.70 15.39
N CYS A 198 -2.59 -12.70 14.54
CA CYS A 198 -3.09 -14.01 14.94
C CYS A 198 -2.09 -14.73 15.85
N GLU A 199 -0.80 -14.72 15.50
CA GLU A 199 0.29 -15.29 16.29
C GLU A 199 0.36 -14.66 17.70
N ALA A 200 0.19 -13.34 17.81
CA ALA A 200 0.19 -12.62 19.11
C ALA A 200 -0.96 -13.03 20.05
N VAL A 201 -1.98 -13.71 19.55
CA VAL A 201 -3.06 -14.28 20.35
C VAL A 201 -3.07 -15.82 20.38
N GLY A 202 -1.99 -16.46 19.88
CA GLY A 202 -1.83 -17.92 19.89
C GLY A 202 -2.59 -18.66 18.77
N LEU A 203 -2.88 -17.99 17.65
CA LEU A 203 -3.54 -18.57 16.47
C LEU A 203 -2.58 -18.64 15.29
N GLU A 204 -2.63 -19.74 14.53
CA GLU A 204 -1.90 -19.91 13.28
C GLU A 204 -2.80 -19.64 12.06
N VAL A 205 -2.34 -18.83 11.11
CA VAL A 205 -3.06 -18.56 9.86
C VAL A 205 -2.73 -19.62 8.82
N ILE A 206 -3.67 -20.51 8.56
CA ILE A 206 -3.56 -21.59 7.57
C ILE A 206 -3.80 -21.08 6.15
N ARG A 207 -4.79 -20.18 5.99
CA ARG A 207 -5.13 -19.61 4.69
C ARG A 207 -5.45 -18.12 4.84
N LEU A 208 -4.89 -17.32 3.94
CA LEU A 208 -5.11 -15.88 3.89
C LEU A 208 -5.45 -15.47 2.45
N LYS A 209 -6.69 -14.98 2.25
CA LYS A 209 -7.19 -14.57 0.95
C LYS A 209 -7.73 -13.15 1.02
N ARG A 210 -7.20 -12.23 0.19
CA ARG A 210 -7.76 -10.89 0.06
C ARG A 210 -8.96 -10.91 -0.90
N ASN A 211 -10.14 -10.63 -0.38
CA ASN A 211 -11.40 -10.65 -1.13
C ASN A 211 -11.76 -9.30 -1.75
N ALA A 212 -11.32 -8.18 -1.13
CA ALA A 212 -11.59 -6.85 -1.66
C ALA A 212 -10.51 -5.84 -1.25
N GLU A 213 -10.39 -4.76 -2.03
CA GLU A 213 -9.59 -3.58 -1.74
C GLU A 213 -10.36 -2.32 -2.17
N GLY A 214 -10.77 -1.50 -1.20
CA GLY A 214 -11.71 -0.42 -1.41
C GLY A 214 -13.03 -0.91 -2.01
N VAL A 215 -13.38 -0.37 -3.18
CA VAL A 215 -14.61 -0.74 -3.92
C VAL A 215 -14.43 -1.95 -4.82
N VAL A 216 -13.18 -2.39 -5.07
CA VAL A 216 -12.89 -3.51 -5.96
C VAL A 216 -13.03 -4.83 -5.22
N LYS A 217 -13.84 -5.71 -5.76
CA LYS A 217 -14.05 -7.07 -5.23
C LYS A 217 -13.42 -8.12 -6.14
N LEU A 218 -12.88 -9.17 -5.55
CA LEU A 218 -12.35 -10.32 -6.28
C LEU A 218 -13.45 -11.01 -7.08
N GLY A 219 -14.64 -11.18 -6.48
CA GLY A 219 -15.80 -11.82 -7.12
C GLY A 219 -15.50 -13.25 -7.56
N MET A 220 -15.95 -13.58 -8.77
CA MET A 220 -15.81 -14.92 -9.40
C MET A 220 -14.51 -15.10 -10.20
N LEU A 221 -13.56 -14.15 -10.09
CA LEU A 221 -12.28 -14.25 -10.78
C LEU A 221 -11.55 -15.52 -10.36
N GLN A 222 -11.04 -16.27 -11.33
CA GLN A 222 -10.35 -17.54 -11.08
C GLN A 222 -8.88 -17.29 -10.72
N PRO A 223 -8.24 -18.18 -9.92
CA PRO A 223 -6.82 -18.07 -9.59
C PRO A 223 -5.94 -17.98 -10.85
N GLY A 224 -5.00 -17.01 -10.85
CA GLY A 224 -4.09 -16.77 -11.97
C GLY A 224 -4.72 -15.96 -13.12
N LYS A 225 -5.98 -15.63 -13.06
CA LYS A 225 -6.65 -14.79 -14.08
C LYS A 225 -6.76 -13.35 -13.61
N TYR A 226 -6.88 -12.44 -14.57
CA TYR A 226 -7.13 -11.02 -14.32
C TYR A 226 -8.32 -10.52 -15.14
N ARG A 227 -8.84 -9.38 -14.76
CA ARG A 227 -9.77 -8.56 -15.53
C ARG A 227 -9.40 -7.09 -15.44
N GLU A 228 -9.82 -6.31 -16.39
CA GLU A 228 -9.73 -4.85 -16.27
C GLU A 228 -10.65 -4.33 -15.16
N LEU A 229 -10.23 -3.24 -14.52
CA LEU A 229 -11.08 -2.47 -13.62
C LEU A 229 -12.06 -1.63 -14.47
N THR A 230 -13.29 -1.52 -14.01
CA THR A 230 -14.24 -0.59 -14.59
C THR A 230 -13.84 0.87 -14.27
N LYS A 231 -14.30 1.81 -15.08
CA LYS A 231 -14.10 3.26 -14.83
C LYS A 231 -14.61 3.67 -13.43
N ALA A 232 -15.71 3.07 -12.99
CA ALA A 232 -16.29 3.31 -11.65
C ALA A 232 -15.36 2.81 -10.53
N GLU A 233 -14.73 1.63 -10.68
CA GLU A 233 -13.77 1.10 -9.71
C GLU A 233 -12.52 1.97 -9.60
N VAL A 234 -11.95 2.40 -10.74
CA VAL A 234 -10.78 3.30 -10.77
C VAL A 234 -11.12 4.64 -10.10
N THR A 235 -12.25 5.24 -10.46
CA THR A 235 -12.70 6.51 -9.87
C THR A 235 -12.98 6.35 -8.37
N GLY A 236 -13.64 5.26 -7.97
CA GLY A 236 -13.94 4.95 -6.57
C GLY A 236 -12.69 4.80 -5.72
N LEU A 237 -11.65 4.09 -6.20
CA LEU A 237 -10.37 3.97 -5.50
C LEU A 237 -9.66 5.32 -5.37
N ARG A 238 -9.62 6.14 -6.44
CA ARG A 238 -9.04 7.49 -6.39
C ARG A 238 -9.78 8.39 -5.39
N ALA A 239 -11.10 8.36 -5.39
CA ALA A 239 -11.94 9.13 -4.46
C ALA A 239 -11.72 8.68 -3.00
N ALA A 240 -11.69 7.37 -2.75
CA ALA A 240 -11.42 6.82 -1.41
C ALA A 240 -10.04 7.25 -0.90
N ALA A 241 -9.00 7.16 -1.74
CA ALA A 241 -7.65 7.59 -1.40
C ALA A 241 -7.57 9.11 -1.11
N ALA A 242 -8.27 9.93 -1.87
CA ALA A 242 -8.33 11.38 -1.65
C ALA A 242 -9.03 11.71 -0.32
N LYS A 243 -10.17 11.06 -0.03
CA LYS A 243 -10.91 11.22 1.23
C LYS A 243 -10.05 10.82 2.45
N GLY A 244 -9.35 9.69 2.38
CA GLY A 244 -8.46 9.25 3.46
C GLY A 244 -7.34 10.24 3.73
N ARG A 245 -6.68 10.76 2.68
CA ARG A 245 -5.65 11.82 2.82
C ARG A 245 -6.18 13.09 3.46
N ALA A 246 -7.39 13.53 3.08
CA ALA A 246 -8.02 14.71 3.68
C ALA A 246 -8.29 14.50 5.17
N GLN A 247 -8.80 13.32 5.56
CA GLN A 247 -9.04 12.97 6.96
C GLN A 247 -7.75 12.92 7.78
N THR A 248 -6.69 12.29 7.26
CA THR A 248 -5.37 12.23 7.93
C THR A 248 -4.79 13.63 8.13
N ARG A 249 -4.90 14.52 7.12
CA ARG A 249 -4.43 15.91 7.21
C ARG A 249 -5.21 16.71 8.25
N SER A 250 -6.53 16.56 8.29
CA SER A 250 -7.40 17.22 9.28
C SER A 250 -7.06 16.77 10.71
N ALA A 251 -6.92 15.47 10.95
CA ALA A 251 -6.53 14.93 12.25
C ALA A 251 -5.15 15.45 12.70
N ALA A 252 -4.17 15.51 11.81
CA ALA A 252 -2.84 16.05 12.10
C ALA A 252 -2.86 17.56 12.45
N LEU A 253 -3.73 18.34 11.81
CA LEU A 253 -3.90 19.76 12.14
C LEU A 253 -4.57 19.94 13.51
N GLN A 254 -5.58 19.14 13.82
CA GLN A 254 -6.26 19.18 15.12
C GLN A 254 -5.32 18.79 16.27
N SER A 255 -4.50 17.74 16.11
CA SER A 255 -3.51 17.34 17.11
C SER A 255 -2.45 18.40 17.36
N LYS A 256 -1.96 19.08 16.32
CA LYS A 256 -1.02 20.20 16.44
C LYS A 256 -1.67 21.40 17.14
N ALA A 257 -2.93 21.70 16.87
CA ALA A 257 -3.68 22.78 17.53
C ALA A 257 -3.91 22.47 19.03
N ALA A 258 -4.24 21.23 19.36
CA ALA A 258 -4.40 20.77 20.75
C ALA A 258 -3.09 20.87 21.55
N ALA A 259 -1.96 20.50 20.92
CA ALA A 259 -0.63 20.58 21.54
C ALA A 259 -0.15 22.02 21.77
N ARG A 260 -0.70 23.00 21.05
CA ARG A 260 -0.37 24.44 21.19
C ARG A 260 -1.18 25.17 22.25
N ARG A 261 -2.20 24.56 22.86
CA ARG A 261 -2.97 25.19 23.95
C ARG A 261 -2.05 25.37 25.16
N PRO A 262 -1.86 26.61 25.68
CA PRO A 262 -1.05 26.85 26.87
C PRO A 262 -1.68 26.11 28.04
N ARG A 263 -0.85 25.38 28.80
CA ARG A 263 -1.27 24.84 30.10
C ARG A 263 -1.69 26.02 30.96
N GLY A 264 -2.95 26.07 31.36
CA GLY A 264 -3.46 27.06 32.29
C GLY A 264 -2.62 27.06 33.56
N PRO A 265 -2.53 28.20 34.29
CA PRO A 265 -1.73 28.32 35.49
C PRO A 265 -2.20 27.31 36.51
N VAL A 266 -1.26 26.48 36.97
CA VAL A 266 -1.45 25.56 38.10
C VAL A 266 -1.79 26.42 39.32
N GLY A 267 -3.02 26.35 39.80
CA GLY A 267 -3.49 27.07 40.94
C GLY A 267 -2.59 26.83 42.16
N GLY A 268 -1.89 27.89 42.58
CA GLY A 268 -1.06 27.88 43.77
C GLY A 268 -1.93 27.69 45.02
N ASN A 269 -1.71 26.62 45.71
CA ASN A 269 -2.32 26.31 47.00
C ASN A 269 -1.78 27.29 48.03
N LYS A 270 -2.54 28.34 48.40
CA LYS A 270 -2.21 29.23 49.52
C LYS A 270 -2.40 28.43 50.82
N ALA A 271 -1.27 28.07 51.43
CA ALA A 271 -1.23 27.58 52.78
C ALA A 271 -1.67 28.71 53.73
N SER A 272 -2.77 28.52 54.41
CA SER A 272 -3.26 29.42 55.48
C SER A 272 -2.39 29.13 56.74
N ALA A 273 -1.58 30.10 57.10
CA ALA A 273 -0.88 30.12 58.38
C ALA A 273 -1.86 30.35 59.53
N GLY A 274 -2.12 29.33 60.31
CA GLY A 274 -2.86 29.45 61.58
C GLY A 274 -2.04 30.20 62.62
N LYS A 275 -2.52 31.38 63.06
CA LYS A 275 -2.04 32.08 64.24
C LYS A 275 -2.46 31.32 65.51
N LYS A 276 -1.48 30.94 66.32
CA LYS A 276 -1.65 30.60 67.74
C LYS A 276 -1.81 31.92 68.52
N HIS A 277 -2.80 32.04 69.38
CA HIS A 277 -2.83 32.88 70.55
C HIS A 277 -3.35 32.08 71.75
N LYS A 278 -2.50 32.14 72.81
CA LYS A 278 -2.70 31.82 74.25
C LYS A 278 -3.58 30.64 74.63
#